data_101a9b565ee31a4bae713bce182688ca
#
_entry.id   101a9b565ee31a4bae713bce182688ca
#
_cell.length_a   1.000
_cell.length_b   1.000
_cell.length_c   1.000
_cell.angle_alpha   90.00
_cell.angle_beta   90.00
_cell.angle_gamma   90.00
#
_symmetry.space_group_name_H-M   'P 1'
#
loop_
_entity.id
_entity.type
_entity.pdbx_description
1 polymer ?
#
loop_
_entity_poly.entity_id
_entity_poly.type
_entity_poly.pdbx_seq_one_letter_code
_entity_poly.pdbx_strand_id
1 'polypeptide(L)'
;MLIYACVSGHGYGHGSRVASVLLALAARQPHWRLVISSSLSAEFLSGAFGAVPFEHRRCGWDVGAVQANALGIDAPATLLALAELERRLPDQIAAEASWLAEQGGRALLLGDVPPAAASLAA
;
A
#
# COMPACT_ATOMS: atom_id res chain seq x y z
N MET A 1 9.39 16.60 2.25
CA MET A 1 8.93 15.61 1.23
C MET A 1 8.20 14.48 1.93
N LEU A 2 7.08 14.11 1.40
CA LEU A 2 6.31 12.95 1.84
C LEU A 2 6.40 11.86 0.79
N ILE A 3 6.72 10.64 1.21
CA ILE A 3 6.70 9.46 0.34
C ILE A 3 5.47 8.64 0.70
N TYR A 4 4.57 8.49 -0.26
CA TYR A 4 3.35 7.71 -0.10
C TYR A 4 3.47 6.44 -0.94
N ALA A 5 3.57 5.30 -0.28
CA ALA A 5 3.75 4.02 -0.95
C ALA A 5 2.46 3.21 -0.92
N CYS A 6 1.92 2.92 -2.12
CA CYS A 6 0.82 1.98 -2.30
C CYS A 6 1.41 0.59 -2.47
N VAL A 7 1.12 -0.30 -1.55
CA VAL A 7 1.74 -1.63 -1.51
C VAL A 7 0.68 -2.73 -1.48
N SER A 8 0.87 -3.74 -2.32
CA SER A 8 0.04 -4.93 -2.31
C SER A 8 0.10 -5.62 -0.95
N GLY A 9 -1.06 -6.02 -0.44
CA GLY A 9 -1.18 -6.77 0.81
C GLY A 9 -1.09 -8.28 0.64
N HIS A 10 -0.78 -8.78 -0.56
CA HIS A 10 -0.73 -10.21 -0.85
C HIS A 10 0.66 -10.78 -0.58
N GLY A 11 0.78 -11.49 0.54
CA GLY A 11 2.05 -12.00 1.01
C GLY A 11 2.94 -10.87 1.52
N TYR A 12 4.12 -11.23 1.99
CA TYR A 12 5.03 -10.28 2.63
C TYR A 12 6.15 -9.79 1.71
N GLY A 13 6.29 -10.38 0.53
CA GLY A 13 7.38 -10.06 -0.39
C GLY A 13 7.37 -8.61 -0.86
N HIS A 14 6.20 -8.11 -1.26
CA HIS A 14 6.06 -6.72 -1.69
C HIS A 14 6.36 -5.76 -0.55
N GLY A 15 5.81 -6.02 0.63
CA GLY A 15 6.06 -5.20 1.81
C GLY A 15 7.52 -5.17 2.22
N SER A 16 8.19 -6.32 2.20
CA SER A 16 9.62 -6.40 2.51
C SER A 16 10.46 -5.62 1.52
N ARG A 17 10.16 -5.72 0.24
CA ARG A 17 10.88 -4.99 -0.81
C ARG A 17 10.71 -3.48 -0.67
N VAL A 18 9.48 -3.02 -0.49
CA VAL A 18 9.20 -1.59 -0.32
C VAL A 18 9.84 -1.06 0.95
N ALA A 19 9.76 -1.81 2.06
CA ALA A 19 10.41 -1.43 3.30
C ALA A 19 11.92 -1.25 3.12
N SER A 20 12.58 -2.15 2.38
CA SER A 20 14.01 -2.03 2.10
C SER A 20 14.35 -0.74 1.34
N VAL A 21 13.53 -0.38 0.34
CA VAL A 21 13.70 0.86 -0.42
C VAL A 21 13.51 2.07 0.48
N LEU A 22 12.45 2.08 1.28
CA LEU A 22 12.13 3.22 2.15
C LEU A 22 13.14 3.39 3.28
N LEU A 23 13.68 2.29 3.81
CA LEU A 23 14.75 2.35 4.80
C LEU A 23 16.02 2.98 4.20
N ALA A 24 16.36 2.64 2.97
CA ALA A 24 17.48 3.24 2.27
C ALA A 24 17.26 4.74 2.03
N LEU A 25 16.04 5.15 1.69
CA LEU A 25 15.69 6.55 1.53
C LEU A 25 15.75 7.29 2.85
N ALA A 26 15.24 6.70 3.92
CA ALA A 26 15.28 7.32 5.25
C ALA A 26 16.71 7.54 5.75
N ALA A 27 17.63 6.65 5.42
CA ALA A 27 19.04 6.81 5.76
C ALA A 27 19.68 8.01 5.06
N ARG A 28 19.22 8.33 3.84
CA ARG A 28 19.73 9.47 3.06
C ARG A 28 18.97 10.75 3.32
N GLN A 29 17.67 10.66 3.62
CA GLN A 29 16.78 11.80 3.83
C GLN A 29 15.98 11.61 5.12
N PRO A 30 16.60 11.82 6.30
CA PRO A 30 15.97 11.49 7.59
C PRO A 30 14.71 12.31 7.92
N HIS A 31 14.51 13.47 7.25
CA HIS A 31 13.35 14.32 7.52
C HIS A 31 12.15 14.01 6.64
N TRP A 32 12.28 13.11 5.69
CA TRP A 32 11.15 12.74 4.82
C TRP A 32 10.15 11.90 5.61
N ARG A 33 8.88 12.22 5.44
CA ARG A 33 7.80 11.41 6.01
C ARG A 33 7.58 10.19 5.13
N LEU A 34 7.48 9.03 5.76
CA LEU A 34 7.20 7.77 5.08
C LEU A 34 5.78 7.33 5.43
N VAL A 35 4.95 7.13 4.42
CA VAL A 35 3.58 6.66 4.57
C VAL A 35 3.41 5.38 3.77
N ILE A 36 2.95 4.32 4.44
CA ILE A 36 2.64 3.03 3.82
C ILE A 36 1.13 2.90 3.76
N SER A 37 0.60 2.80 2.55
CA SER A 37 -0.81 2.53 2.30
C SER A 37 -0.97 1.08 1.84
N SER A 38 -1.44 0.23 2.72
CA SER A 38 -1.51 -1.21 2.49
C SER A 38 -2.43 -1.89 3.48
N SER A 39 -2.91 -3.08 3.10
CA SER A 39 -3.64 -3.98 3.99
C SER A 39 -2.72 -4.89 4.81
N LEU A 40 -1.41 -4.78 4.66
CA LEU A 40 -0.45 -5.54 5.48
C LEU A 40 -0.64 -5.23 6.97
N SER A 41 -0.36 -6.20 7.82
CA SER A 41 -0.56 -6.04 9.27
C SER A 41 0.38 -5.00 9.87
N ALA A 42 -0.08 -4.34 10.92
CA ALA A 42 0.73 -3.37 11.66
C ALA A 42 1.97 -4.04 12.28
N GLU A 43 1.84 -5.28 12.76
CA GLU A 43 2.97 -6.02 13.33
C GLU A 43 4.05 -6.29 12.29
N PHE A 44 3.66 -6.72 11.08
CA PHE A 44 4.62 -6.96 10.01
C PHE A 44 5.37 -5.68 9.66
N LEU A 45 4.65 -4.58 9.47
CA LEU A 45 5.26 -3.30 9.10
C LEU A 45 6.18 -2.77 10.19
N SER A 46 5.77 -2.88 11.45
CA SER A 46 6.62 -2.48 12.57
C SER A 46 7.92 -3.27 12.62
N GLY A 47 7.85 -4.58 12.36
CA GLY A 47 9.04 -5.43 12.29
C GLY A 47 9.94 -5.05 11.11
N ALA A 48 9.35 -4.77 9.95
CA ALA A 48 10.11 -4.44 8.75
C ALA A 48 10.82 -3.09 8.84
N PHE A 49 10.20 -2.09 9.48
CA PHE A 49 10.78 -0.75 9.62
C PHE A 49 11.68 -0.59 10.84
N GLY A 50 11.51 -1.44 11.85
CA GLY A 50 12.31 -1.36 13.07
C GLY A 50 12.16 0.00 13.77
N ALA A 51 13.27 0.70 13.98
CA ALA A 51 13.29 1.99 14.66
C ALA A 51 12.94 3.18 13.74
N VAL A 52 12.84 2.98 12.43
CA VAL A 52 12.55 4.06 11.48
C VAL A 52 11.07 4.42 11.55
N PRO A 53 10.72 5.70 11.80
CA PRO A 53 9.33 6.11 11.89
C PRO A 53 8.62 6.02 10.54
N PHE A 54 7.37 5.57 10.57
CA PHE A 54 6.50 5.56 9.39
C PHE A 54 5.05 5.73 9.84
N GLU A 55 4.19 6.13 8.89
CA GLU A 55 2.75 6.20 9.09
C GLU A 55 2.08 5.09 8.29
N HIS A 56 1.11 4.42 8.87
CA HIS A 56 0.38 3.34 8.22
C HIS A 56 -1.05 3.79 7.92
N ARG A 57 -1.40 3.82 6.64
CA ARG A 57 -2.79 4.02 6.22
C ARG A 57 -3.33 2.68 5.73
N ARG A 58 -4.33 2.18 6.43
CA ARG A 58 -4.89 0.87 6.16
C ARG A 58 -5.79 0.93 4.93
N CYS A 59 -5.27 0.49 3.79
CA CYS A 59 -5.99 0.50 2.51
C CYS A 59 -5.73 -0.81 1.77
N GLY A 60 -6.78 -1.46 1.31
CA GLY A 60 -6.66 -2.59 0.40
C GLY A 60 -6.78 -2.09 -1.03
N TRP A 61 -5.70 -2.16 -1.80
CA TRP A 61 -5.62 -1.61 -3.15
C TRP A 61 -5.79 -2.64 -4.25
N ASP A 62 -5.63 -3.91 -3.92
CA ASP A 62 -5.71 -4.99 -4.89
C ASP A 62 -6.23 -6.26 -4.24
N VAL A 63 -6.45 -7.27 -5.05
CA VAL A 63 -6.87 -8.60 -4.60
C VAL A 63 -5.95 -9.62 -5.22
N GLY A 64 -5.49 -10.57 -4.40
CA GLY A 64 -4.83 -11.76 -4.90
C GLY A 64 -5.82 -12.88 -5.19
N ALA A 65 -5.32 -13.98 -5.69
CA ALA A 65 -6.12 -15.17 -5.90
C ALA A 65 -6.56 -15.76 -4.56
N VAL A 66 -7.87 -15.96 -4.40
CA VAL A 66 -8.40 -16.61 -3.21
C VAL A 66 -8.12 -18.10 -3.30
N GLN A 67 -7.50 -18.67 -2.28
CA GLN A 67 -7.14 -20.08 -2.25
C GLN A 67 -8.34 -20.92 -1.85
N ALA A 68 -8.64 -21.97 -2.63
CA ALA A 68 -9.61 -23.00 -2.24
C ALA A 68 -8.98 -24.00 -1.29
N ASN A 69 -7.70 -24.36 -1.55
CA ASN A 69 -6.86 -25.22 -0.72
C ASN A 69 -5.39 -24.96 -1.07
N ALA A 70 -4.47 -25.77 -0.55
CA ALA A 70 -3.03 -25.57 -0.78
C ALA A 70 -2.60 -25.66 -2.25
N LEU A 71 -3.41 -26.30 -3.11
CA LEU A 71 -3.07 -26.56 -4.50
C LEU A 71 -3.99 -25.87 -5.53
N GLY A 72 -5.05 -25.20 -5.07
CA GLY A 72 -6.05 -24.64 -5.97
C GLY A 72 -6.47 -23.24 -5.60
N ILE A 73 -7.01 -22.54 -6.61
CA ILE A 73 -7.54 -21.20 -6.49
C ILE A 73 -9.06 -21.27 -6.55
N ASP A 74 -9.74 -20.56 -5.67
CA ASP A 74 -11.19 -20.37 -5.74
C ASP A 74 -11.49 -19.22 -6.71
N ALA A 75 -11.74 -19.54 -7.97
CA ALA A 75 -12.00 -18.54 -8.99
C ALA A 75 -13.29 -17.74 -8.72
N PRO A 76 -14.43 -18.34 -8.33
CA PRO A 76 -15.62 -17.56 -7.98
C PRO A 76 -15.37 -16.59 -6.83
N ALA A 77 -14.69 -17.02 -5.77
CA ALA A 77 -14.37 -16.16 -4.63
C ALA A 77 -13.41 -15.04 -5.02
N THR A 78 -12.46 -15.31 -5.90
CA THR A 78 -11.53 -14.30 -6.43
C THR A 78 -12.28 -13.25 -7.24
N LEU A 79 -13.22 -13.65 -8.10
CA LEU A 79 -14.03 -12.72 -8.88
C LEU A 79 -14.94 -11.87 -7.99
N LEU A 80 -15.51 -12.43 -6.94
CA LEU A 80 -16.32 -11.69 -5.98
C LEU A 80 -15.48 -10.64 -5.24
N ALA A 81 -14.29 -11.02 -4.81
CA ALA A 81 -13.37 -10.10 -4.13
C ALA A 81 -12.94 -8.96 -5.06
N LEU A 82 -12.70 -9.25 -6.34
CA LEU A 82 -12.35 -8.23 -7.33
C LEU A 82 -13.51 -7.27 -7.58
N ALA A 83 -14.73 -7.79 -7.71
CA ALA A 83 -15.92 -6.96 -7.88
C ALA A 83 -16.15 -6.03 -6.69
N GLU A 84 -15.92 -6.53 -5.47
CA GLU A 84 -16.00 -5.74 -4.25
C GLU A 84 -14.95 -4.62 -4.24
N LEU A 85 -13.72 -4.92 -4.63
CA LEU A 85 -12.66 -3.93 -4.76
C LEU A 85 -13.04 -2.85 -5.77
N GLU A 86 -13.50 -3.23 -6.96
CA GLU A 86 -13.89 -2.29 -8.00
C GLU A 86 -15.00 -1.34 -7.55
N ARG A 87 -15.93 -1.84 -6.73
CA ARG A 87 -17.01 -1.02 -6.21
C ARG A 87 -16.55 0.02 -5.22
N ARG A 88 -15.61 -0.29 -4.33
CA ARG A 88 -15.15 0.61 -3.28
C ARG A 88 -13.95 1.48 -3.67
N LEU A 89 -13.24 1.10 -4.73
CA LEU A 89 -11.98 1.73 -5.10
C LEU A 89 -12.10 3.22 -5.42
N PRO A 90 -13.13 3.70 -6.17
CA PRO A 90 -13.25 5.13 -6.46
C PRO A 90 -13.35 5.99 -5.20
N ASP A 91 -14.11 5.56 -4.21
CA ASP A 91 -14.26 6.29 -2.95
C ASP A 91 -12.96 6.25 -2.13
N GLN A 92 -12.27 5.12 -2.14
CA GLN A 92 -10.99 4.98 -1.46
C GLN A 92 -9.93 5.88 -2.09
N ILE A 93 -9.86 5.93 -3.41
CA ILE A 93 -8.95 6.83 -4.13
C ILE A 93 -9.26 8.29 -3.78
N ALA A 94 -10.53 8.67 -3.80
CA ALA A 94 -10.93 10.04 -3.48
C ALA A 94 -10.56 10.42 -2.04
N ALA A 95 -10.79 9.52 -1.09
CA ALA A 95 -10.46 9.75 0.31
C ALA A 95 -8.95 9.91 0.53
N GLU A 96 -8.14 9.06 -0.11
CA GLU A 96 -6.69 9.15 0.03
C GLU A 96 -6.11 10.34 -0.71
N ALA A 97 -6.66 10.71 -1.86
CA ALA A 97 -6.26 11.92 -2.57
C ALA A 97 -6.54 13.17 -1.74
N SER A 98 -7.69 13.23 -1.08
CA SER A 98 -8.04 14.34 -0.17
C SER A 98 -7.07 14.39 1.01
N TRP A 99 -6.77 13.26 1.62
CA TRP A 99 -5.82 13.20 2.71
C TRP A 99 -4.43 13.70 2.28
N LEU A 100 -3.97 13.28 1.11
CA LEU A 100 -2.69 13.73 0.56
C LEU A 100 -2.67 15.24 0.32
N ALA A 101 -3.76 15.79 -0.22
CA ALA A 101 -3.87 17.23 -0.45
C ALA A 101 -3.80 18.03 0.86
N GLU A 102 -4.36 17.49 1.93
CA GLU A 102 -4.35 18.13 3.25
C GLU A 102 -2.96 18.17 3.90
N GLN A 103 -2.05 17.30 3.48
CA GLN A 103 -0.72 17.27 4.07
C GLN A 103 0.12 18.49 3.66
N GLY A 104 -0.19 19.11 2.54
CA GLY A 104 0.60 20.23 2.02
C GLY A 104 1.98 19.80 1.52
N GLY A 105 2.67 20.71 0.84
CA GLY A 105 4.03 20.44 0.37
C GLY A 105 4.07 19.46 -0.79
N ARG A 106 5.22 18.80 -0.95
CA ARG A 106 5.48 17.89 -2.06
C ARG A 106 5.34 16.44 -1.61
N ALA A 107 4.71 15.63 -2.44
CA ALA A 107 4.57 14.21 -2.21
C ALA A 107 5.06 13.43 -3.44
N LEU A 108 5.71 12.31 -3.18
CA LEU A 108 6.09 11.35 -4.20
C LEU A 108 5.30 10.07 -3.96
N LEU A 109 4.63 9.59 -4.99
CA LEU A 109 3.90 8.33 -4.91
C LEU A 109 4.77 7.19 -5.44
N LEU A 110 4.87 6.14 -4.65
CA LEU A 110 5.54 4.91 -5.01
C LEU A 110 4.48 3.81 -5.11
N GLY A 111 4.31 3.24 -6.29
CA GLY A 111 3.37 2.13 -6.49
C GLY A 111 4.13 0.82 -6.64
N ASP A 112 3.81 -0.15 -5.80
CA ASP A 112 4.30 -1.52 -5.95
C ASP A 112 3.10 -2.43 -6.19
N VAL A 113 2.84 -2.71 -7.45
CA VAL A 113 1.75 -3.50 -8.02
C VAL A 113 0.42 -2.75 -8.16
N PRO A 114 -0.18 -2.11 -7.13
CA PRO A 114 -1.54 -1.59 -7.29
C PRO A 114 -1.63 -0.49 -8.36
N PRO A 115 -2.46 -0.68 -9.40
CA PRO A 115 -2.62 0.34 -10.44
C PRO A 115 -3.28 1.63 -9.95
N ALA A 116 -3.95 1.58 -8.81
CA ALA A 116 -4.57 2.74 -8.20
C ALA A 116 -3.57 3.86 -7.88
N ALA A 117 -2.29 3.54 -7.72
CA ALA A 117 -1.24 4.55 -7.49
C ALA A 117 -1.21 5.60 -8.61
N ALA A 118 -1.42 5.19 -9.86
CA ALA A 118 -1.49 6.12 -10.99
C ALA A 118 -2.68 7.09 -10.88
N SER A 119 -3.82 6.58 -10.42
CA SER A 119 -5.02 7.41 -10.22
C SER A 119 -4.84 8.42 -9.09
N LEU A 120 -4.12 8.02 -8.04
CA LEU A 120 -3.81 8.94 -6.93
C LEU A 120 -2.87 10.06 -7.37
N ALA A 121 -1.96 9.78 -8.28
CA ALA A 121 -0.99 10.75 -8.77
C ALA A 121 -1.61 11.78 -9.72
N ALA A 122 -2.72 11.43 -10.34
CA ALA A 122 -3.46 12.33 -11.21
C ALA A 122 -4.28 13.33 -10.39
#